data_076fded0158be392777d1703e1721573
#
_entry.id   076fded0158be392777d1703e1721573
#
_cell.length_a   1.000
_cell.length_b   1.000
_cell.length_c   1.000
_cell.angle_alpha   90.00
_cell.angle_beta   90.00
_cell.angle_gamma   90.00
#
_symmetry.space_group_name_H-M   'P 1'
#
loop_
_entity.id
_entity.type
_entity.pdbx_description
1 polymer ?
#
loop_
_entity_poly.entity_id
_entity_poly.type
_entity_poly.pdbx_seq_one_letter_code
_entity_poly.pdbx_strand_id
1 'polypeptide(L)'
;MVNILASIFFGGISGSATADTASLGAILIPMMHKQGYDKEFSTAVTMSSSVQGMLIPPSHNMIIYAMAAGGISVSALFMAGIVPGVLLGVVLMIFSYYLSVKRNYPKGTPFSLSGLWTALKKSIWGLGTVLIVVVGVVFGIFTATESAAIACVYALIVSMCVYREMDFKELIQVVKSSLKTLATVLVLISASGPFGFCITYLKIPEMVVHAMLGLTDSKFLLLLLINLIILVLGTILGMASIIVIVTPILMPVLLSIGFSPIQFGAVLILNCGIGLLTPPVGGVLFIGSGISGVPIERLFKHTVPFLLMMLLVLLMITYIPAITLTLPGLLGLL
;
A
#
# COMPACT_ATOMS: atom_id res chain seq x y z
N MET A 1 17.31 5.48 4.56
CA MET A 1 17.45 4.46 3.51
C MET A 1 16.98 3.09 3.99
N VAL A 2 17.62 2.50 5.01
CA VAL A 2 17.28 1.15 5.53
C VAL A 2 15.82 1.03 5.92
N ASN A 3 15.24 2.05 6.56
CA ASN A 3 13.82 2.08 6.93
C ASN A 3 12.89 1.90 5.71
N ILE A 4 13.15 2.62 4.62
CA ILE A 4 12.33 2.55 3.39
C ILE A 4 12.49 1.18 2.72
N LEU A 5 13.72 0.64 2.67
CA LEU A 5 13.94 -0.71 2.16
C LEU A 5 13.25 -1.78 3.02
N ALA A 6 13.32 -1.64 4.35
CA ALA A 6 12.60 -2.54 5.26
C ALA A 6 11.10 -2.51 5.01
N SER A 7 10.51 -1.34 4.77
CA SER A 7 9.08 -1.20 4.41
C SER A 7 8.74 -1.85 3.06
N ILE A 8 9.65 -1.86 2.08
CA ILE A 8 9.44 -2.58 0.81
C ILE A 8 9.29 -4.08 1.06
N PHE A 9 10.22 -4.66 1.81
CA PHE A 9 10.20 -6.10 2.09
C PHE A 9 9.07 -6.49 3.03
N PHE A 10 8.83 -5.72 4.09
CA PHE A 10 7.77 -6.02 5.04
C PHE A 10 6.38 -5.78 4.45
N GLY A 11 6.25 -4.77 3.59
CA GLY A 11 5.01 -4.50 2.85
C GLY A 11 4.57 -5.68 1.99
N GLY A 12 5.52 -6.40 1.37
CA GLY A 12 5.26 -7.65 0.66
C GLY A 12 4.78 -8.81 1.57
N ILE A 13 4.77 -8.62 2.89
CA ILE A 13 4.21 -9.60 3.85
C ILE A 13 2.87 -9.08 4.39
N SER A 14 2.82 -7.84 4.82
CA SER A 14 1.66 -7.27 5.52
C SER A 14 0.58 -6.72 4.57
N GLY A 15 0.99 -6.13 3.44
CA GLY A 15 0.10 -5.45 2.50
C GLY A 15 -0.69 -4.28 3.09
N SER A 16 -0.30 -3.76 4.26
CA SER A 16 -1.05 -2.77 5.03
C SER A 16 -0.16 -1.70 5.64
N ALA A 17 -0.35 -0.43 5.26
CA ALA A 17 0.41 0.69 5.82
C ALA A 17 0.25 0.85 7.33
N THR A 18 -0.94 0.55 7.86
CA THR A 18 -1.20 0.61 9.31
C THR A 18 -0.43 -0.48 10.05
N ALA A 19 -0.41 -1.71 9.52
CA ALA A 19 0.33 -2.81 10.10
C ALA A 19 1.86 -2.58 10.02
N ASP A 20 2.34 -2.09 8.88
CA ASP A 20 3.76 -1.73 8.69
C ASP A 20 4.20 -0.66 9.67
N THR A 21 3.43 0.43 9.78
CA THR A 21 3.74 1.52 10.70
C THR A 21 3.72 1.04 12.15
N ALA A 22 2.76 0.19 12.52
CA ALA A 22 2.69 -0.35 13.89
C ALA A 22 3.88 -1.27 14.20
N SER A 23 4.23 -2.17 13.30
CA SER A 23 5.28 -3.18 13.53
C SER A 23 6.69 -2.63 13.34
N LEU A 24 6.99 -2.11 12.13
CA LEU A 24 8.30 -1.52 11.85
C LEU A 24 8.54 -0.24 12.63
N GLY A 25 7.49 0.59 12.79
CA GLY A 25 7.60 1.84 13.53
C GLY A 25 7.97 1.64 14.98
N ALA A 26 7.41 0.63 15.65
CA ALA A 26 7.74 0.31 17.04
C ALA A 26 9.24 -0.04 17.23
N ILE A 27 9.90 -0.56 16.18
CA ILE A 27 11.32 -0.92 16.21
C ILE A 27 12.20 0.21 15.67
N LEU A 28 11.87 0.69 14.46
CA LEU A 28 12.76 1.60 13.71
C LEU A 28 12.73 3.04 14.24
N ILE A 29 11.59 3.55 14.71
CA ILE A 29 11.50 4.92 15.22
C ILE A 29 12.38 5.11 16.46
N PRO A 30 12.29 4.26 17.51
CA PRO A 30 13.18 4.36 18.67
C PRO A 30 14.65 4.13 18.30
N MET A 31 14.93 3.20 17.38
CA MET A 31 16.30 2.91 16.93
C MET A 31 16.92 4.11 16.21
N MET A 32 16.20 4.74 15.28
CA MET A 32 16.67 5.94 14.59
C MET A 32 16.86 7.10 15.56
N HIS A 33 15.95 7.27 16.53
CA HIS A 33 16.08 8.31 17.54
C HIS A 33 17.34 8.13 18.41
N LYS A 34 17.65 6.89 18.83
CA LYS A 34 18.91 6.58 19.53
C LYS A 34 20.15 6.85 18.70
N GLN A 35 20.04 6.82 17.38
CA GLN A 35 21.12 7.16 16.45
C GLN A 35 21.23 8.67 16.17
N GLY A 36 20.44 9.51 16.83
CA GLY A 36 20.50 10.95 16.69
C GLY A 36 19.58 11.56 15.63
N TYR A 37 18.64 10.80 15.09
CA TYR A 37 17.60 11.34 14.21
C TYR A 37 16.45 11.96 15.02
N ASP A 38 15.85 13.02 14.52
CA ASP A 38 14.65 13.60 15.11
C ASP A 38 13.51 12.58 15.11
N LYS A 39 12.70 12.57 16.18
CA LYS A 39 11.54 11.66 16.27
C LYS A 39 10.55 11.92 15.16
N GLU A 40 10.29 13.19 14.85
CA GLU A 40 9.38 13.63 13.79
C GLU A 40 9.82 13.13 12.42
N PHE A 41 11.12 13.28 12.12
CA PHE A 41 11.68 12.80 10.85
C PHE A 41 11.62 11.28 10.76
N SER A 42 12.04 10.57 11.80
CA SER A 42 12.02 9.11 11.86
C SER A 42 10.60 8.56 11.65
N THR A 43 9.61 9.18 12.31
CA THR A 43 8.21 8.80 12.22
C THR A 43 7.64 9.12 10.84
N ALA A 44 7.90 10.31 10.29
CA ALA A 44 7.43 10.71 8.97
C ALA A 44 7.98 9.79 7.87
N VAL A 45 9.26 9.43 7.91
CA VAL A 45 9.86 8.46 6.97
C VAL A 45 9.17 7.11 7.09
N THR A 46 9.01 6.57 8.30
CA THR A 46 8.40 5.25 8.53
C THR A 46 6.96 5.20 8.04
N MET A 47 6.16 6.21 8.36
CA MET A 47 4.77 6.30 7.93
C MET A 47 4.66 6.42 6.39
N SER A 48 5.49 7.27 5.78
CA SER A 48 5.45 7.47 4.33
C SER A 48 5.93 6.22 3.57
N SER A 49 6.95 5.53 4.09
CA SER A 49 7.44 4.30 3.49
C SER A 49 6.47 3.13 3.65
N SER A 50 5.65 3.10 4.71
CA SER A 50 4.66 2.03 4.90
C SER A 50 3.60 2.00 3.79
N VAL A 51 3.31 3.13 3.15
CA VAL A 51 2.33 3.22 2.05
C VAL A 51 2.77 2.41 0.83
N GLN A 52 4.08 2.32 0.55
CA GLN A 52 4.57 1.52 -0.58
C GLN A 52 4.24 0.03 -0.43
N GLY A 53 4.16 -0.47 0.81
CA GLY A 53 3.77 -1.85 1.09
C GLY A 53 2.35 -2.22 0.64
N MET A 54 1.49 -1.23 0.43
CA MET A 54 0.16 -1.48 -0.13
C MET A 54 0.17 -1.66 -1.65
N LEU A 55 1.20 -1.17 -2.34
CA LEU A 55 1.38 -1.32 -3.78
C LEU A 55 2.16 -2.59 -4.13
N ILE A 56 3.07 -3.01 -3.26
CA ILE A 56 3.93 -4.17 -3.49
C ILE A 56 3.15 -5.44 -3.13
N PRO A 57 3.10 -6.44 -4.04
CA PRO A 57 2.42 -7.69 -3.78
C PRO A 57 3.07 -8.52 -2.64
N PRO A 58 2.25 -9.28 -1.92
CA PRO A 58 0.78 -9.37 -1.97
C PRO A 58 0.10 -8.22 -1.23
N SER A 59 -0.92 -7.63 -1.85
CA SER A 59 -1.70 -6.53 -1.27
C SER A 59 -3.17 -6.92 -1.12
N HIS A 60 -3.67 -6.96 0.11
CA HIS A 60 -5.08 -7.26 0.36
C HIS A 60 -6.02 -6.19 -0.23
N ASN A 61 -5.56 -4.94 -0.31
CA ASN A 61 -6.34 -3.85 -0.90
C ASN A 61 -6.54 -4.02 -2.41
N MET A 62 -5.54 -4.57 -3.11
CA MET A 62 -5.67 -4.93 -4.53
C MET A 62 -6.69 -6.04 -4.75
N ILE A 63 -6.78 -7.00 -3.82
CA ILE A 63 -7.78 -8.07 -3.89
C ILE A 63 -9.19 -7.50 -3.69
N ILE A 64 -9.40 -6.63 -2.68
CA ILE A 64 -10.68 -5.95 -2.46
C ILE A 64 -11.06 -5.13 -3.69
N TYR A 65 -10.10 -4.41 -4.29
CA TYR A 65 -10.32 -3.66 -5.51
C TYR A 65 -10.71 -4.56 -6.68
N ALA A 66 -10.03 -5.68 -6.89
CA ALA A 66 -10.33 -6.62 -7.95
C ALA A 66 -11.79 -7.11 -7.89
N MET A 67 -12.27 -7.39 -6.67
CA MET A 67 -13.66 -7.81 -6.43
C MET A 67 -14.64 -6.66 -6.69
N ALA A 68 -14.36 -5.46 -6.17
CA ALA A 68 -15.20 -4.28 -6.34
C ALA A 68 -15.28 -3.80 -7.79
N ALA A 69 -14.23 -4.05 -8.57
CA ALA A 69 -14.13 -3.70 -9.99
C ALA A 69 -14.74 -4.74 -10.96
N GLY A 70 -15.45 -5.74 -10.45
CA GLY A 70 -16.14 -6.74 -11.27
C GLY A 70 -15.29 -7.96 -11.65
N GLY A 71 -14.29 -8.32 -10.84
CA GLY A 71 -13.49 -9.53 -11.02
C GLY A 71 -12.27 -9.36 -11.93
N ILE A 72 -11.63 -8.22 -11.89
CA ILE A 72 -10.37 -7.95 -12.60
C ILE A 72 -9.27 -8.90 -12.10
N SER A 73 -8.36 -9.30 -12.99
CA SER A 73 -7.24 -10.18 -12.66
C SER A 73 -6.38 -9.64 -11.50
N VAL A 74 -6.35 -10.38 -10.39
CA VAL A 74 -5.53 -10.05 -9.21
C VAL A 74 -4.04 -10.12 -9.57
N SER A 75 -3.64 -11.08 -10.40
CA SER A 75 -2.25 -11.21 -10.88
C SER A 75 -1.83 -9.98 -11.69
N ALA A 76 -2.69 -9.49 -12.59
CA ALA A 76 -2.44 -8.27 -13.35
C ALA A 76 -2.29 -7.04 -12.44
N LEU A 77 -3.15 -6.91 -11.42
CA LEU A 77 -3.07 -5.84 -10.44
C LEU A 77 -1.78 -5.92 -9.60
N PHE A 78 -1.40 -7.10 -9.17
CA PHE A 78 -0.16 -7.30 -8.43
C PHE A 78 1.05 -6.85 -9.25
N MET A 79 1.12 -7.25 -10.51
CA MET A 79 2.20 -6.83 -11.40
C MET A 79 2.17 -5.33 -11.68
N ALA A 80 0.98 -4.73 -11.80
CA ALA A 80 0.82 -3.29 -11.99
C ALA A 80 1.27 -2.47 -10.76
N GLY A 81 1.27 -3.05 -9.57
CA GLY A 81 1.69 -2.38 -8.34
C GLY A 81 3.20 -2.38 -8.08
N ILE A 82 3.95 -3.34 -8.66
CA ILE A 82 5.39 -3.49 -8.38
C ILE A 82 6.17 -2.23 -8.77
N VAL A 83 6.04 -1.81 -10.03
CA VAL A 83 6.81 -0.65 -10.55
C VAL A 83 6.45 0.64 -9.82
N PRO A 84 5.17 0.99 -9.60
CA PRO A 84 4.78 2.13 -8.76
C PRO A 84 5.32 2.04 -7.32
N GLY A 85 5.26 0.87 -6.70
CA GLY A 85 5.75 0.68 -5.33
C GLY A 85 7.26 0.89 -5.22
N VAL A 86 8.04 0.33 -6.15
CA VAL A 86 9.49 0.55 -6.23
C VAL A 86 9.80 2.02 -6.55
N LEU A 87 9.09 2.63 -7.50
CA LEU A 87 9.25 4.04 -7.85
C LEU A 87 9.04 4.94 -6.63
N LEU A 88 7.97 4.69 -5.88
CA LEU A 88 7.68 5.41 -4.63
C LEU A 88 8.83 5.25 -3.64
N GLY A 89 9.33 4.03 -3.44
CA GLY A 89 10.47 3.76 -2.58
C GLY A 89 11.73 4.53 -2.99
N VAL A 90 12.05 4.56 -4.29
CA VAL A 90 13.20 5.28 -4.83
C VAL A 90 13.05 6.79 -4.60
N VAL A 91 11.89 7.36 -4.89
CA VAL A 91 11.61 8.80 -4.68
C VAL A 91 11.74 9.16 -3.20
N LEU A 92 11.14 8.35 -2.30
CA LEU A 92 11.26 8.56 -0.86
C LEU A 92 12.70 8.39 -0.36
N MET A 93 13.48 7.46 -0.92
CA MET A 93 14.90 7.29 -0.57
C MET A 93 15.73 8.49 -0.98
N ILE A 94 15.58 8.99 -2.19
CA ILE A 94 16.28 10.18 -2.70
C ILE A 94 15.94 11.39 -1.82
N PHE A 95 14.65 11.58 -1.55
CA PHE A 95 14.19 12.71 -0.72
C PHE A 95 14.67 12.60 0.74
N SER A 96 14.60 11.41 1.34
CA SER A 96 15.12 11.18 2.70
C SER A 96 16.63 11.40 2.79
N TYR A 97 17.37 11.01 1.76
CA TYR A 97 18.80 11.28 1.67
C TYR A 97 19.10 12.79 1.63
N TYR A 98 18.41 13.52 0.76
CA TYR A 98 18.53 14.97 0.67
C TYR A 98 18.28 15.66 2.02
N LEU A 99 17.18 15.29 2.71
CA LEU A 99 16.86 15.84 4.01
C LEU A 99 17.89 15.46 5.08
N SER A 100 18.40 14.23 5.05
CA SER A 100 19.40 13.77 6.01
C SER A 100 20.73 14.54 5.87
N VAL A 101 21.14 14.82 4.66
CA VAL A 101 22.34 15.66 4.41
C VAL A 101 22.10 17.11 4.84
N LYS A 102 20.96 17.69 4.47
CA LYS A 102 20.59 19.07 4.82
C LYS A 102 20.51 19.30 6.34
N ARG A 103 20.06 18.31 7.09
CA ARG A 103 19.92 18.37 8.56
C ARG A 103 21.15 17.87 9.31
N ASN A 104 22.23 17.53 8.61
CA ASN A 104 23.48 16.99 9.18
C ASN A 104 23.25 15.80 10.13
N TYR A 105 22.35 14.89 9.78
CA TYR A 105 22.16 13.69 10.58
C TYR A 105 23.39 12.78 10.58
N PRO A 106 23.63 12.04 11.66
CA PRO A 106 24.77 11.15 11.78
C PRO A 106 24.80 10.13 10.64
N LYS A 107 25.99 9.89 10.12
CA LYS A 107 26.20 8.78 9.17
C LYS A 107 26.11 7.48 9.93
N GLY A 108 25.33 6.53 9.40
CA GLY A 108 25.27 5.18 9.93
C GLY A 108 26.60 4.42 9.78
N THR A 109 26.63 3.19 10.25
CA THR A 109 27.77 2.29 10.05
C THR A 109 28.05 2.11 8.55
N PRO A 110 29.33 2.07 8.13
CA PRO A 110 29.69 1.88 6.73
C PRO A 110 29.13 0.55 6.20
N PHE A 111 28.78 0.55 4.92
CA PHE A 111 28.28 -0.64 4.25
C PHE A 111 29.30 -1.79 4.35
N SER A 112 28.87 -2.93 4.85
CA SER A 112 29.67 -4.15 4.96
C SER A 112 29.00 -5.29 4.21
N LEU A 113 29.66 -5.79 3.17
CA LEU A 113 29.17 -6.93 2.38
C LEU A 113 29.06 -8.20 3.23
N SER A 114 30.00 -8.41 4.15
CA SER A 114 29.98 -9.51 5.12
C SER A 114 28.78 -9.41 6.06
N GLY A 115 28.48 -8.17 6.56
CA GLY A 115 27.30 -7.92 7.38
C GLY A 115 26.00 -8.18 6.64
N LEU A 116 25.93 -7.75 5.37
CA LEU A 116 24.77 -8.01 4.50
C LEU A 116 24.55 -9.51 4.29
N TRP A 117 25.61 -10.26 4.00
CA TRP A 117 25.53 -11.71 3.79
C TRP A 117 25.07 -12.45 5.05
N THR A 118 25.58 -12.03 6.20
CA THR A 118 25.18 -12.61 7.50
C THR A 118 23.70 -12.31 7.82
N ALA A 119 23.27 -11.07 7.57
CA ALA A 119 21.87 -10.68 7.75
C ALA A 119 20.95 -11.43 6.77
N LEU A 120 21.34 -11.55 5.49
CA LEU A 120 20.58 -12.28 4.48
C LEU A 120 20.40 -13.75 4.87
N LYS A 121 21.47 -14.42 5.33
CA LYS A 121 21.39 -15.81 5.81
C LYS A 121 20.41 -16.00 6.99
N LYS A 122 20.35 -15.03 7.90
CA LYS A 122 19.43 -15.08 9.04
C LYS A 122 17.96 -14.83 8.62
N SER A 123 17.75 -13.98 7.60
CA SER A 123 16.41 -13.56 7.18
C SER A 123 15.86 -14.38 6.00
N ILE A 124 16.64 -15.30 5.42
CA ILE A 124 16.28 -16.00 4.18
C ILE A 124 14.97 -16.79 4.31
N TRP A 125 14.74 -17.37 5.45
CA TRP A 125 13.51 -18.11 5.73
C TRP A 125 12.29 -17.18 5.79
N GLY A 126 12.40 -16.00 6.40
CA GLY A 126 11.33 -15.01 6.39
C GLY A 126 11.08 -14.43 5.02
N LEU A 127 12.14 -14.11 4.26
CA LEU A 127 12.05 -13.62 2.88
C LEU A 127 11.44 -14.66 1.93
N GLY A 128 11.58 -15.96 2.24
CA GLY A 128 10.98 -17.05 1.48
C GLY A 128 9.48 -16.92 1.32
N THR A 129 8.76 -16.38 2.30
CA THR A 129 7.32 -16.13 2.23
C THR A 129 6.98 -15.17 1.07
N VAL A 130 7.71 -14.05 0.96
CA VAL A 130 7.51 -13.07 -0.13
C VAL A 130 7.86 -13.69 -1.47
N LEU A 131 8.98 -14.42 -1.53
CA LEU A 131 9.42 -15.09 -2.77
C LEU A 131 8.39 -16.10 -3.28
N ILE A 132 7.79 -16.91 -2.40
CA ILE A 132 6.76 -17.88 -2.78
C ILE A 132 5.58 -17.16 -3.45
N VAL A 133 5.10 -16.07 -2.88
CA VAL A 133 3.95 -15.35 -3.46
C VAL A 133 4.34 -14.68 -4.77
N VAL A 134 5.41 -13.89 -4.78
CA VAL A 134 5.82 -13.11 -5.96
C VAL A 134 6.20 -14.05 -7.10
N VAL A 135 7.10 -15.01 -6.87
CA VAL A 135 7.56 -15.94 -7.91
C VAL A 135 6.41 -16.83 -8.38
N GLY A 136 5.61 -17.38 -7.47
CA GLY A 136 4.48 -18.23 -7.80
C GLY A 136 3.47 -17.57 -8.73
N VAL A 137 3.16 -16.29 -8.46
CA VAL A 137 2.20 -15.51 -9.28
C VAL A 137 2.84 -15.00 -10.57
N VAL A 138 4.08 -14.46 -10.51
CA VAL A 138 4.76 -13.88 -11.68
C VAL A 138 5.01 -14.92 -12.77
N PHE A 139 5.47 -16.11 -12.38
CA PHE A 139 5.74 -17.20 -13.34
C PHE A 139 4.49 -18.03 -13.69
N GLY A 140 3.31 -17.64 -13.16
CA GLY A 140 2.06 -18.35 -13.43
C GLY A 140 2.03 -19.80 -12.91
N ILE A 141 2.91 -20.14 -11.94
CA ILE A 141 2.98 -21.49 -11.36
C ILE A 141 1.75 -21.73 -10.50
N PHE A 142 1.32 -20.70 -9.79
CA PHE A 142 0.17 -20.70 -8.89
C PHE A 142 -0.71 -19.47 -9.14
N THR A 143 -1.99 -19.62 -8.86
CA THR A 143 -2.89 -18.47 -8.71
C THR A 143 -2.49 -17.64 -7.48
N ALA A 144 -2.94 -16.39 -7.39
CA ALA A 144 -2.70 -15.54 -6.23
C ALA A 144 -3.21 -16.18 -4.92
N THR A 145 -4.34 -16.88 -4.98
CA THR A 145 -4.95 -17.57 -3.82
C THR A 145 -4.14 -18.79 -3.39
N GLU A 146 -3.70 -19.62 -4.35
CA GLU A 146 -2.84 -20.78 -4.07
C GLU A 146 -1.49 -20.35 -3.49
N SER A 147 -0.87 -19.32 -4.08
CA SER A 147 0.39 -18.75 -3.58
C SER A 147 0.24 -18.26 -2.13
N ALA A 148 -0.88 -17.59 -1.81
CA ALA A 148 -1.16 -17.12 -0.46
C ALA A 148 -1.33 -18.30 0.52
N ALA A 149 -2.04 -19.36 0.13
CA ALA A 149 -2.22 -20.54 0.96
C ALA A 149 -0.87 -21.25 1.24
N ILE A 150 -0.04 -21.43 0.22
CA ILE A 150 1.31 -22.02 0.35
C ILE A 150 2.18 -21.13 1.26
N ALA A 151 2.14 -19.81 1.08
CA ALA A 151 2.89 -18.88 1.91
C ALA A 151 2.45 -18.93 3.38
N CYS A 152 1.15 -19.09 3.66
CA CYS A 152 0.65 -19.25 5.02
C CYS A 152 1.19 -20.53 5.68
N VAL A 153 1.14 -21.66 4.96
CA VAL A 153 1.69 -22.95 5.47
C VAL A 153 3.20 -22.84 5.68
N TYR A 154 3.91 -22.25 4.72
CA TYR A 154 5.34 -22.01 4.82
C TYR A 154 5.68 -21.12 6.03
N ALA A 155 5.00 -19.99 6.21
CA ALA A 155 5.21 -19.07 7.32
C ALA A 155 4.95 -19.77 8.66
N LEU A 156 3.91 -20.60 8.76
CA LEU A 156 3.62 -21.41 9.93
C LEU A 156 4.79 -22.36 10.29
N ILE A 157 5.28 -23.11 9.30
CA ILE A 157 6.42 -24.03 9.49
C ILE A 157 7.65 -23.25 9.93
N VAL A 158 7.97 -22.14 9.28
CA VAL A 158 9.15 -21.33 9.59
C VAL A 158 9.07 -20.76 11.01
N SER A 159 7.93 -20.20 11.40
CA SER A 159 7.74 -19.57 12.70
C SER A 159 7.79 -20.59 13.84
N MET A 160 7.17 -21.77 13.67
CA MET A 160 7.10 -22.78 14.72
C MET A 160 8.34 -23.71 14.78
N CYS A 161 8.88 -24.10 13.61
CA CYS A 161 9.92 -25.12 13.55
C CYS A 161 11.32 -24.54 13.38
N VAL A 162 11.49 -23.47 12.59
CA VAL A 162 12.80 -22.88 12.27
C VAL A 162 13.18 -21.83 13.30
N TYR A 163 12.35 -20.78 13.45
CA TYR A 163 12.62 -19.70 14.41
C TYR A 163 12.20 -20.06 15.82
N ARG A 164 11.20 -20.93 15.98
CA ARG A 164 10.65 -21.37 17.28
C ARG A 164 10.18 -20.19 18.14
N GLU A 165 9.66 -19.15 17.48
CA GLU A 165 9.17 -17.93 18.10
C GLU A 165 7.66 -17.95 18.33
N MET A 166 6.94 -18.95 17.81
CA MET A 166 5.49 -19.06 17.93
C MET A 166 5.12 -20.37 18.63
N ASP A 167 4.34 -20.28 19.70
CA ASP A 167 3.72 -21.42 20.36
C ASP A 167 2.27 -21.64 19.84
N PHE A 168 1.64 -22.75 20.29
CA PHE A 168 0.28 -23.08 19.88
C PHE A 168 -0.76 -22.07 20.39
N LYS A 169 -0.52 -21.43 21.53
CA LYS A 169 -1.39 -20.36 22.07
C LYS A 169 -1.36 -19.12 21.19
N GLU A 170 -0.16 -18.71 20.78
CA GLU A 170 0.05 -17.58 19.90
C GLU A 170 -0.55 -17.84 18.52
N LEU A 171 -0.41 -19.05 17.99
CA LEU A 171 -1.07 -19.46 16.76
C LEU A 171 -2.59 -19.26 16.82
N ILE A 172 -3.23 -19.68 17.92
CA ILE A 172 -4.68 -19.48 18.11
C ILE A 172 -5.03 -17.99 18.13
N GLN A 173 -4.20 -17.14 18.74
CA GLN A 173 -4.43 -15.69 18.75
C GLN A 173 -4.28 -15.08 17.35
N VAL A 174 -3.28 -15.48 16.58
CA VAL A 174 -3.08 -15.07 15.19
C VAL A 174 -4.28 -15.47 14.34
N VAL A 175 -4.76 -16.71 14.45
CA VAL A 175 -5.94 -17.19 13.71
C VAL A 175 -7.18 -16.38 14.10
N LYS A 176 -7.43 -16.12 15.39
CA LYS A 176 -8.56 -15.30 15.84
C LYS A 176 -8.48 -13.87 15.29
N SER A 177 -7.31 -13.27 15.30
CA SER A 177 -7.09 -11.93 14.74
C SER A 177 -7.33 -11.91 13.24
N SER A 178 -6.81 -12.90 12.51
CA SER A 178 -7.01 -13.06 11.07
C SER A 178 -8.50 -13.26 10.72
N LEU A 179 -9.21 -14.09 11.49
CA LEU A 179 -10.66 -14.28 11.31
C LEU A 179 -11.46 -12.99 11.55
N LYS A 180 -11.06 -12.16 12.53
CA LYS A 180 -11.71 -10.87 12.77
C LYS A 180 -11.50 -9.92 11.59
N THR A 181 -10.28 -9.85 11.06
CA THR A 181 -9.97 -9.05 9.88
C THR A 181 -10.75 -9.54 8.65
N LEU A 182 -10.74 -10.85 8.41
CA LEU A 182 -11.48 -11.48 7.32
C LEU A 182 -12.99 -11.20 7.44
N ALA A 183 -13.59 -11.35 8.63
CA ALA A 183 -15.00 -11.07 8.87
C ALA A 183 -15.35 -9.61 8.52
N THR A 184 -14.50 -8.65 8.92
CA THR A 184 -14.68 -7.22 8.56
C THR A 184 -14.69 -7.01 7.05
N VAL A 185 -13.73 -7.59 6.34
CA VAL A 185 -13.64 -7.49 4.87
C VAL A 185 -14.84 -8.15 4.19
N LEU A 186 -15.23 -9.35 4.63
CA LEU A 186 -16.38 -10.07 4.06
C LEU A 186 -17.71 -9.32 4.29
N VAL A 187 -17.90 -8.72 5.46
CA VAL A 187 -19.08 -7.87 5.73
C VAL A 187 -19.10 -6.66 4.80
N LEU A 188 -17.97 -5.98 4.61
CA LEU A 188 -17.88 -4.85 3.68
C LEU A 188 -18.22 -5.28 2.24
N ILE A 189 -17.64 -6.38 1.77
CA ILE A 189 -17.93 -6.91 0.43
C ILE A 189 -19.39 -7.32 0.30
N SER A 190 -19.95 -8.00 1.30
CA SER A 190 -21.36 -8.41 1.30
C SER A 190 -22.30 -7.20 1.29
N ALA A 191 -21.98 -6.16 2.05
CA ALA A 191 -22.76 -4.91 2.05
C ALA A 191 -22.62 -4.12 0.74
N SER A 192 -21.50 -4.30 0.01
CA SER A 192 -21.28 -3.62 -1.28
C SER A 192 -22.22 -4.10 -2.39
N GLY A 193 -22.68 -5.36 -2.33
CA GLY A 193 -23.61 -5.90 -3.33
C GLY A 193 -24.93 -5.13 -3.37
N PRO A 194 -25.71 -5.09 -2.27
CA PRO A 194 -26.93 -4.27 -2.18
C PRO A 194 -26.68 -2.79 -2.47
N PHE A 195 -25.57 -2.25 -1.98
CA PHE A 195 -25.18 -0.86 -2.25
C PHE A 195 -24.96 -0.61 -3.75
N GLY A 196 -24.21 -1.47 -4.44
CA GLY A 196 -24.00 -1.41 -5.88
C GLY A 196 -25.29 -1.54 -6.67
N PHE A 197 -26.21 -2.41 -6.23
CA PHE A 197 -27.54 -2.53 -6.82
C PHE A 197 -28.34 -1.21 -6.68
N CYS A 198 -28.38 -0.62 -5.49
CA CYS A 198 -29.05 0.66 -5.26
C CYS A 198 -28.46 1.78 -6.11
N ILE A 199 -27.13 1.89 -6.19
CA ILE A 199 -26.44 2.88 -7.01
C ILE A 199 -26.82 2.72 -8.49
N THR A 200 -26.79 1.50 -9.00
CA THR A 200 -27.14 1.23 -10.40
C THR A 200 -28.61 1.50 -10.69
N TYR A 201 -29.50 1.08 -9.77
CA TYR A 201 -30.95 1.32 -9.89
C TYR A 201 -31.29 2.83 -9.91
N LEU A 202 -30.61 3.62 -9.09
CA LEU A 202 -30.74 5.07 -9.03
C LEU A 202 -29.97 5.79 -10.15
N LYS A 203 -29.30 5.05 -11.04
CA LYS A 203 -28.49 5.60 -12.16
C LYS A 203 -27.42 6.59 -11.72
N ILE A 204 -26.90 6.44 -10.48
CA ILE A 204 -25.90 7.33 -9.92
C ILE A 204 -24.62 7.36 -10.79
N PRO A 205 -24.09 6.23 -11.30
CA PRO A 205 -22.91 6.27 -12.18
C PRO A 205 -23.14 7.10 -13.43
N GLU A 206 -24.30 6.99 -14.08
CA GLU A 206 -24.66 7.79 -15.27
C GLU A 206 -24.72 9.28 -14.92
N MET A 207 -25.35 9.64 -13.79
CA MET A 207 -25.40 11.03 -13.31
C MET A 207 -23.99 11.58 -13.04
N VAL A 208 -23.11 10.78 -12.42
CA VAL A 208 -21.72 11.17 -12.16
C VAL A 208 -20.94 11.33 -13.46
N VAL A 209 -21.09 10.40 -14.42
CA VAL A 209 -20.50 10.53 -15.77
C VAL A 209 -20.93 11.83 -16.44
N HIS A 210 -22.23 12.10 -16.51
CA HIS A 210 -22.75 13.32 -17.13
C HIS A 210 -22.27 14.58 -16.41
N ALA A 211 -22.28 14.59 -15.08
CA ALA A 211 -21.81 15.72 -14.31
C ALA A 211 -20.30 15.97 -14.54
N MET A 212 -19.50 14.92 -14.55
CA MET A 212 -18.05 15.04 -14.72
C MET A 212 -17.66 15.44 -16.15
N LEU A 213 -18.29 14.83 -17.17
CA LEU A 213 -18.07 15.19 -18.57
C LEU A 213 -18.65 16.57 -18.90
N GLY A 214 -19.70 17.00 -18.19
CA GLY A 214 -20.23 18.36 -18.30
C GLY A 214 -19.32 19.44 -17.70
N LEU A 215 -18.39 19.07 -16.79
CA LEU A 215 -17.41 20.00 -16.21
C LEU A 215 -16.23 20.24 -17.14
N THR A 216 -15.79 19.20 -17.87
CA THR A 216 -14.62 19.29 -18.75
C THR A 216 -14.55 18.14 -19.75
N ASP A 217 -14.18 18.44 -20.98
CA ASP A 217 -13.86 17.46 -22.02
C ASP A 217 -12.39 16.97 -21.93
N SER A 218 -11.59 17.61 -21.08
CA SER A 218 -10.19 17.27 -20.92
C SER A 218 -10.01 16.04 -20.02
N LYS A 219 -9.54 14.94 -20.60
CA LYS A 219 -9.15 13.72 -19.85
C LYS A 219 -8.19 14.03 -18.71
N PHE A 220 -7.26 14.98 -18.92
CA PHE A 220 -6.30 15.39 -17.90
C PHE A 220 -6.99 15.99 -16.67
N LEU A 221 -7.87 16.97 -16.86
CA LEU A 221 -8.59 17.63 -15.78
C LEU A 221 -9.54 16.67 -15.06
N LEU A 222 -10.18 15.78 -15.81
CA LEU A 222 -11.08 14.78 -15.25
C LEU A 222 -10.35 13.80 -14.33
N LEU A 223 -9.18 13.29 -14.73
CA LEU A 223 -8.35 12.43 -13.88
C LEU A 223 -7.80 13.18 -12.65
N LEU A 224 -7.47 14.47 -12.80
CA LEU A 224 -7.06 15.29 -11.67
C LEU A 224 -8.20 15.47 -10.66
N LEU A 225 -9.42 15.72 -11.13
CA LEU A 225 -10.61 15.85 -10.30
C LEU A 225 -10.91 14.54 -9.57
N ILE A 226 -10.84 13.40 -10.26
CA ILE A 226 -11.00 12.07 -9.65
C ILE A 226 -9.95 11.86 -8.53
N ASN A 227 -8.69 12.18 -8.80
CA ASN A 227 -7.64 12.06 -7.78
C ASN A 227 -7.92 12.96 -6.57
N LEU A 228 -8.40 14.19 -6.78
CA LEU A 228 -8.73 15.12 -5.70
C LEU A 228 -9.89 14.59 -4.84
N ILE A 229 -10.95 14.08 -5.47
CA ILE A 229 -12.10 13.49 -4.77
C ILE A 229 -11.65 12.30 -3.91
N ILE A 230 -10.87 11.38 -4.49
CA ILE A 230 -10.36 10.22 -3.77
C ILE A 230 -9.46 10.64 -2.61
N LEU A 231 -8.61 11.65 -2.82
CA LEU A 231 -7.73 12.17 -1.77
C LEU A 231 -8.54 12.71 -0.59
N VAL A 232 -9.55 13.52 -0.85
CA VAL A 232 -10.43 14.06 0.20
C VAL A 232 -11.17 12.95 0.92
N LEU A 233 -11.76 12.00 0.20
CA LEU A 233 -12.40 10.83 0.80
C LEU A 233 -11.43 9.99 1.64
N GLY A 234 -10.18 9.86 1.17
CA GLY A 234 -9.10 9.14 1.85
C GLY A 234 -8.71 9.72 3.20
N THR A 235 -8.94 11.01 3.41
CA THR A 235 -8.67 11.63 4.72
C THR A 235 -9.75 11.33 5.77
N ILE A 236 -10.94 10.89 5.35
CA ILE A 236 -12.12 10.73 6.22
C ILE A 236 -12.49 9.26 6.39
N LEU A 237 -12.47 8.50 5.29
CA LEU A 237 -12.95 7.13 5.24
C LEU A 237 -11.80 6.12 5.29
N GLY A 238 -12.09 4.93 5.81
CA GLY A 238 -11.15 3.80 5.74
C GLY A 238 -10.96 3.31 4.30
N MET A 239 -9.75 2.88 3.98
CA MET A 239 -9.33 2.49 2.63
C MET A 239 -10.24 1.43 1.99
N ALA A 240 -10.57 0.36 2.72
CA ALA A 240 -11.43 -0.69 2.20
C ALA A 240 -12.84 -0.16 1.84
N SER A 241 -13.39 0.74 2.66
CA SER A 241 -14.67 1.39 2.40
C SER A 241 -14.63 2.24 1.14
N ILE A 242 -13.55 3.01 0.93
CA ILE A 242 -13.38 3.83 -0.28
C ILE A 242 -13.32 2.92 -1.50
N ILE A 243 -12.51 1.88 -1.48
CA ILE A 243 -12.38 0.95 -2.60
C ILE A 243 -13.75 0.39 -2.99
N VAL A 244 -14.52 -0.10 -2.01
CA VAL A 244 -15.82 -0.73 -2.26
C VAL A 244 -16.88 0.26 -2.76
N ILE A 245 -16.87 1.49 -2.25
CA ILE A 245 -17.87 2.52 -2.60
C ILE A 245 -17.51 3.22 -3.91
N VAL A 246 -16.26 3.68 -4.03
CA VAL A 246 -15.84 4.57 -5.12
C VAL A 246 -15.60 3.81 -6.41
N THR A 247 -15.11 2.57 -6.34
CA THR A 247 -14.80 1.79 -7.54
C THR A 247 -16.01 1.60 -8.46
N PRO A 248 -17.16 1.08 -8.02
CA PRO A 248 -18.30 0.90 -8.93
C PRO A 248 -18.89 2.22 -9.45
N ILE A 249 -18.74 3.31 -8.71
CA ILE A 249 -19.22 4.64 -9.13
C ILE A 249 -18.33 5.24 -10.21
N LEU A 250 -17.01 5.16 -10.06
CA LEU A 250 -16.06 5.78 -10.98
C LEU A 250 -15.70 4.89 -12.18
N MET A 251 -15.89 3.57 -12.07
CA MET A 251 -15.51 2.65 -13.14
C MET A 251 -16.15 2.99 -14.50
N PRO A 252 -17.45 3.30 -14.61
CA PRO A 252 -18.05 3.72 -15.88
C PRO A 252 -17.46 5.00 -16.46
N VAL A 253 -17.13 5.98 -15.60
CA VAL A 253 -16.45 7.22 -16.01
C VAL A 253 -15.07 6.91 -16.62
N LEU A 254 -14.29 6.08 -15.93
CA LEU A 254 -12.94 5.72 -16.35
C LEU A 254 -12.95 4.95 -17.68
N LEU A 255 -13.90 4.04 -17.84
CA LEU A 255 -14.06 3.27 -19.08
C LEU A 255 -14.48 4.18 -20.25
N SER A 256 -15.35 5.16 -20.02
CA SER A 256 -15.80 6.10 -21.07
C SER A 256 -14.66 6.96 -21.63
N ILE A 257 -13.63 7.24 -20.82
CA ILE A 257 -12.44 8.00 -21.25
C ILE A 257 -11.27 7.09 -21.66
N GLY A 258 -11.48 5.77 -21.74
CA GLY A 258 -10.45 4.80 -22.10
C GLY A 258 -9.30 4.75 -21.07
N PHE A 259 -9.63 4.83 -19.78
CA PHE A 259 -8.65 4.65 -18.70
C PHE A 259 -8.65 3.19 -18.22
N SER A 260 -7.46 2.59 -18.10
CA SER A 260 -7.35 1.18 -17.72
C SER A 260 -7.80 0.91 -16.29
N PRO A 261 -8.71 -0.04 -16.05
CA PRO A 261 -9.10 -0.47 -14.70
C PRO A 261 -7.92 -0.96 -13.86
N ILE A 262 -6.93 -1.63 -14.47
CA ILE A 262 -5.73 -2.11 -13.79
C ILE A 262 -4.86 -0.93 -13.33
N GLN A 263 -4.66 0.06 -14.20
CA GLN A 263 -3.96 1.29 -13.83
C GLN A 263 -4.69 2.02 -12.70
N PHE A 264 -6.02 2.11 -12.77
CA PHE A 264 -6.82 2.78 -11.74
C PHE A 264 -6.68 2.11 -10.39
N GLY A 265 -6.56 0.79 -10.32
CA GLY A 265 -6.32 0.08 -9.06
C GLY A 265 -5.06 0.57 -8.35
N ALA A 266 -3.94 0.69 -9.04
CA ALA A 266 -2.71 1.22 -8.47
C ALA A 266 -2.84 2.70 -8.05
N VAL A 267 -3.50 3.52 -8.88
CA VAL A 267 -3.77 4.94 -8.59
C VAL A 267 -4.64 5.08 -7.34
N LEU A 268 -5.74 4.35 -7.25
CA LEU A 268 -6.66 4.38 -6.12
C LEU A 268 -5.98 3.99 -4.81
N ILE A 269 -5.17 2.93 -4.83
CA ILE A 269 -4.47 2.43 -3.64
C ILE A 269 -3.43 3.44 -3.15
N LEU A 270 -2.63 4.02 -4.05
CA LEU A 270 -1.66 5.04 -3.65
C LEU A 270 -2.35 6.30 -3.12
N ASN A 271 -3.41 6.74 -3.78
CA ASN A 271 -4.18 7.92 -3.40
C ASN A 271 -4.80 7.76 -2.00
N CYS A 272 -5.47 6.63 -1.74
CA CYS A 272 -5.97 6.30 -0.42
C CYS A 272 -4.85 6.22 0.63
N GLY A 273 -3.68 5.68 0.25
CA GLY A 273 -2.50 5.63 1.11
C GLY A 273 -2.01 7.02 1.53
N ILE A 274 -2.03 7.99 0.62
CA ILE A 274 -1.75 9.40 0.94
C ILE A 274 -2.81 9.94 1.91
N GLY A 275 -4.07 9.61 1.70
CA GLY A 275 -5.18 9.97 2.61
C GLY A 275 -4.96 9.45 4.03
N LEU A 276 -4.46 8.23 4.21
CA LEU A 276 -4.15 7.67 5.54
C LEU A 276 -3.06 8.45 6.32
N LEU A 277 -2.28 9.28 5.65
CA LEU A 277 -1.27 10.15 6.24
C LEU A 277 -1.76 11.59 6.46
N THR A 278 -2.99 11.89 6.04
CA THR A 278 -3.53 13.25 5.97
C THR A 278 -4.68 13.42 6.98
N PRO A 279 -4.70 14.49 7.81
CA PRO A 279 -5.85 14.81 8.65
C PRO A 279 -7.13 15.02 7.81
N PRO A 280 -8.36 14.85 8.39
CA PRO A 280 -8.64 14.79 9.82
C PRO A 280 -8.49 13.42 10.48
N VAL A 281 -8.70 12.30 9.76
CA VAL A 281 -8.61 10.99 10.39
C VAL A 281 -7.18 10.44 10.34
N GLY A 282 -6.59 10.27 9.14
CA GLY A 282 -5.20 9.86 8.99
C GLY A 282 -4.78 8.63 9.82
N GLY A 283 -5.33 7.45 9.54
CA GLY A 283 -5.14 6.27 10.40
C GLY A 283 -3.68 5.91 10.67
N VAL A 284 -2.81 6.05 9.68
CA VAL A 284 -1.36 5.83 9.83
C VAL A 284 -0.71 6.93 10.66
N LEU A 285 -1.19 8.17 10.50
CA LEU A 285 -0.71 9.33 11.26
C LEU A 285 -0.97 9.17 12.77
N PHE A 286 -2.15 8.65 13.14
CA PHE A 286 -2.49 8.33 14.53
C PHE A 286 -1.58 7.26 15.12
N ILE A 287 -1.31 6.19 14.37
CA ILE A 287 -0.41 5.12 14.81
C ILE A 287 1.01 5.66 15.01
N GLY A 288 1.51 6.44 14.04
CA GLY A 288 2.82 7.07 14.14
C GLY A 288 2.95 8.02 15.34
N SER A 289 1.91 8.80 15.62
CA SER A 289 1.82 9.67 16.81
C SER A 289 1.84 8.84 18.10
N GLY A 290 1.08 7.76 18.16
CA GLY A 290 1.03 6.86 19.31
C GLY A 290 2.39 6.21 19.64
N ILE A 291 3.15 5.80 18.61
CA ILE A 291 4.46 5.17 18.80
C ILE A 291 5.53 6.19 19.18
N SER A 292 5.55 7.32 18.49
CA SER A 292 6.61 8.33 18.67
C SER A 292 6.40 9.24 19.88
N GLY A 293 5.13 9.35 20.34
CA GLY A 293 4.73 10.34 21.36
C GLY A 293 4.74 11.78 20.83
N VAL A 294 4.84 11.99 19.51
CA VAL A 294 4.81 13.33 18.88
C VAL A 294 3.36 13.72 18.58
N PRO A 295 2.92 14.95 18.96
CA PRO A 295 1.58 15.43 18.61
C PRO A 295 1.31 15.39 17.09
N ILE A 296 0.07 15.07 16.72
CA ILE A 296 -0.35 14.87 15.33
C ILE A 296 -0.06 16.10 14.46
N GLU A 297 -0.36 17.30 14.95
CA GLU A 297 -0.16 18.55 14.23
C GLU A 297 1.32 18.80 13.89
N ARG A 298 2.20 18.48 14.83
CA ARG A 298 3.64 18.60 14.65
C ARG A 298 4.16 17.53 13.71
N LEU A 299 3.68 16.30 13.86
CA LEU A 299 4.04 15.17 13.01
C LEU A 299 3.59 15.42 11.57
N PHE A 300 2.37 15.91 11.36
CA PHE A 300 1.84 16.21 10.03
C PHE A 300 2.71 17.23 9.28
N LYS A 301 3.15 18.31 9.95
CA LYS A 301 4.06 19.30 9.34
C LYS A 301 5.35 18.66 8.80
N HIS A 302 5.87 17.64 9.46
CA HIS A 302 7.07 16.91 9.02
C HIS A 302 6.75 15.84 7.94
N THR A 303 5.50 15.41 7.87
CA THR A 303 5.03 14.46 6.86
C THR A 303 4.69 15.15 5.53
N VAL A 304 4.26 16.43 5.55
CA VAL A 304 3.89 17.19 4.32
C VAL A 304 4.92 17.11 3.19
N PRO A 305 6.23 17.28 3.42
CA PRO A 305 7.22 17.17 2.35
C PRO A 305 7.25 15.77 1.69
N PHE A 306 7.03 14.72 2.48
CA PHE A 306 6.92 13.35 1.97
C PHE A 306 5.61 13.15 1.20
N LEU A 307 4.50 13.73 1.66
CA LEU A 307 3.23 13.72 0.94
C LEU A 307 3.36 14.35 -0.46
N LEU A 308 4.12 15.45 -0.58
CA LEU A 308 4.38 16.08 -1.88
C LEU A 308 5.13 15.13 -2.83
N MET A 309 6.09 14.35 -2.32
CA MET A 309 6.78 13.34 -3.11
C MET A 309 5.85 12.20 -3.53
N MET A 310 4.96 11.77 -2.62
CA MET A 310 3.96 10.75 -2.91
C MET A 310 2.93 11.24 -3.94
N LEU A 311 2.48 12.50 -3.85
CA LEU A 311 1.61 13.14 -4.83
C LEU A 311 2.25 13.23 -6.21
N LEU A 312 3.56 13.52 -6.27
CA LEU A 312 4.30 13.50 -7.51
C LEU A 312 4.26 12.11 -8.16
N VAL A 313 4.51 11.05 -7.39
CA VAL A 313 4.42 9.66 -7.88
C VAL A 313 2.99 9.33 -8.28
N LEU A 314 1.99 9.77 -7.52
CA LEU A 314 0.57 9.59 -7.86
C LEU A 314 0.24 10.21 -9.23
N LEU A 315 0.69 11.43 -9.49
CA LEU A 315 0.50 12.06 -10.80
C LEU A 315 1.24 11.30 -11.89
N MET A 316 2.48 10.86 -11.65
CA MET A 316 3.22 10.04 -12.62
C MET A 316 2.46 8.78 -13.00
N ILE A 317 1.96 8.00 -12.04
CA ILE A 317 1.23 6.74 -12.33
C ILE A 317 -0.16 6.98 -12.90
N THR A 318 -0.75 8.16 -12.67
CA THR A 318 -2.03 8.55 -13.27
C THR A 318 -1.87 8.88 -14.75
N TYR A 319 -0.84 9.66 -15.11
CA TYR A 319 -0.71 10.19 -16.48
C TYR A 319 0.27 9.41 -17.37
N ILE A 320 1.07 8.50 -16.81
CA ILE A 320 2.02 7.67 -17.55
C ILE A 320 1.62 6.20 -17.40
N PRO A 321 0.75 5.66 -18.31
CA PRO A 321 0.27 4.28 -18.22
C PRO A 321 1.41 3.26 -18.23
N ALA A 322 2.53 3.56 -18.89
CA ALA A 322 3.68 2.67 -18.96
C ALA A 322 4.23 2.26 -17.58
N ILE A 323 4.13 3.13 -16.55
CA ILE A 323 4.62 2.81 -15.21
C ILE A 323 3.85 1.65 -14.58
N THR A 324 2.55 1.56 -14.86
CA THR A 324 1.67 0.54 -14.27
C THR A 324 1.41 -0.64 -15.21
N LEU A 325 1.33 -0.40 -16.52
CA LEU A 325 0.86 -1.40 -17.49
C LEU A 325 1.98 -2.15 -18.22
N THR A 326 3.23 -1.68 -18.18
CA THR A 326 4.34 -2.34 -18.90
C THR A 326 4.60 -3.74 -18.35
N LEU A 327 4.69 -3.90 -17.03
CA LEU A 327 5.01 -5.20 -16.43
C LEU A 327 3.89 -6.23 -16.65
N PRO A 328 2.60 -5.95 -16.37
CA PRO A 328 1.54 -6.90 -16.70
C PRO A 328 1.41 -7.15 -18.21
N GLY A 329 1.67 -6.15 -19.05
CA GLY A 329 1.70 -6.33 -20.52
C GLY A 329 2.77 -7.29 -21.01
N LEU A 330 4.01 -7.17 -20.48
CA LEU A 330 5.12 -8.06 -20.79
C LEU A 330 4.86 -9.52 -20.36
N LEU A 331 4.04 -9.70 -19.33
CA LEU A 331 3.65 -11.01 -18.81
C LEU A 331 2.36 -11.59 -19.46
N GLY A 332 1.76 -10.86 -20.42
CA GLY A 332 0.53 -11.29 -21.09
C GLY A 332 -0.70 -11.33 -20.16
N LEU A 333 -0.75 -10.46 -19.16
CA LEU A 333 -1.82 -10.41 -18.14
C LEU A 333 -2.87 -9.30 -18.41
N LEU A 334 -2.70 -8.51 -19.47
CA LEU A 334 -3.62 -7.43 -19.88
C LEU A 334 -4.71 -7.92 -20.79
#